data_335ce8245c2f8b78d27454f9ab9d0a89
#
_entry.id   335ce8245c2f8b78d27454f9ab9d0a89
#
_cell.length_a   1.000
_cell.length_b   1.000
_cell.length_c   1.000
_cell.angle_alpha   90.00
_cell.angle_beta   90.00
_cell.angle_gamma   90.00
#
_symmetry.space_group_name_H-M   'P 1'
#
loop_
_entity.id
_entity.type
_entity.pdbx_description
1 polymer ?
#
loop_
_entity_poly.entity_id
_entity_poly.type
_entity_poly.pdbx_seq_one_letter_code
_entity_poly.pdbx_strand_id
1 'polypeptide(L)'
;MIYVIGDGIAGLSAAIALRRSGRGVTVITKELHGGSSFISKGGVAAATSIDDSPQLHAEDTLRVGDGLCDVDAVRYFTSEAPVVIEKLTNMGFEFDSDLRLEGGHSRRRIHHKADETGRALMEFLLRKAFELGVNIVEDELTALQVRDGVVKGFVTRERGLISNVDYLVLATGGYAYLWRYTSNPPTNTGDGIAIAFRAGAVVSDMEFVQFHPTIATLGNETMLLTETLRGEGARVVNEFGVRFTFKYHERGELAPRDVLSRAIYMELMSGHRVYMDLGGIEDFERKFPGVNDFLRRHGLGNKDWVPIHPGAHFTIGGLRVNVRGETNIRSLYAIGEVADTGLHGANRLASNSLLEALIMGFNLPRYIGEPWDGPRLDDGLMVTVKLRDHGPMMSIGEVRRVNWEYVGILRSGDGLRKAVDLYEQMNVAVNSRESNAALVSYLTAYAALLRTESRGAHYRVDYPSKDANWRRRIYFKVSA
;
A
#
# COMPACT_ATOMS: atom_id res chain seq x y z
N MET A 1 21.32 12.95 -14.36
CA MET A 1 19.85 13.05 -14.51
C MET A 1 19.16 12.18 -13.47
N ILE A 2 18.07 12.65 -12.85
CA ILE A 2 17.24 11.91 -11.90
C ILE A 2 15.98 11.44 -12.62
N TYR A 3 15.62 10.16 -12.45
CA TYR A 3 14.39 9.59 -12.98
C TYR A 3 13.52 9.08 -11.83
N VAL A 4 12.22 9.35 -11.91
CA VAL A 4 11.19 8.87 -10.98
C VAL A 4 10.25 7.95 -11.76
N ILE A 5 10.08 6.73 -11.31
CA ILE A 5 9.19 5.75 -11.94
C ILE A 5 7.89 5.68 -11.13
N GLY A 6 6.82 6.17 -11.71
CA GLY A 6 5.49 6.30 -11.13
C GLY A 6 5.09 7.75 -10.85
N ASP A 7 3.87 8.10 -11.24
CA ASP A 7 3.26 9.43 -11.10
C ASP A 7 2.25 9.51 -9.94
N GLY A 8 2.26 8.55 -9.03
CA GLY A 8 1.47 8.62 -7.80
C GLY A 8 1.91 9.76 -6.87
N ILE A 9 1.23 9.90 -5.72
CA ILE A 9 1.53 10.96 -4.73
C ILE A 9 3.01 10.99 -4.36
N ALA A 10 3.65 9.84 -4.14
CA ALA A 10 5.08 9.78 -3.81
C ALA A 10 5.95 10.32 -4.94
N GLY A 11 5.71 9.86 -6.17
CA GLY A 11 6.51 10.26 -7.34
C GLY A 11 6.35 11.74 -7.70
N LEU A 12 5.13 12.26 -7.72
CA LEU A 12 4.87 13.68 -8.00
C LEU A 12 5.44 14.59 -6.89
N SER A 13 5.29 14.21 -5.62
CA SER A 13 5.89 14.98 -4.51
C SER A 13 7.42 15.01 -4.61
N ALA A 14 8.06 13.91 -4.98
CA ALA A 14 9.50 13.85 -5.22
C ALA A 14 9.92 14.72 -6.41
N ALA A 15 9.21 14.61 -7.53
CA ALA A 15 9.52 15.40 -8.74
C ALA A 15 9.38 16.91 -8.49
N ILE A 16 8.31 17.36 -7.82
CA ILE A 16 8.10 18.75 -7.42
C ILE A 16 9.24 19.23 -6.52
N ALA A 17 9.59 18.45 -5.50
CA ALA A 17 10.62 18.83 -4.54
C ALA A 17 12.01 18.90 -5.21
N LEU A 18 12.34 17.95 -6.09
CA LEU A 18 13.58 17.95 -6.86
C LEU A 18 13.67 19.16 -7.80
N ARG A 19 12.59 19.48 -8.52
CA ARG A 19 12.57 20.68 -9.39
C ARG A 19 12.75 21.98 -8.58
N ARG A 20 12.07 22.10 -7.45
CA ARG A 20 12.24 23.27 -6.55
C ARG A 20 13.65 23.40 -5.99
N SER A 21 14.39 22.30 -5.85
CA SER A 21 15.80 22.32 -5.43
C SER A 21 16.77 22.54 -6.59
N GLY A 22 16.27 22.89 -7.78
CA GLY A 22 17.10 23.18 -8.97
C GLY A 22 17.59 21.93 -9.72
N ARG A 23 17.12 20.72 -9.37
CA ARG A 23 17.54 19.48 -10.01
C ARG A 23 16.67 19.13 -11.22
N GLY A 24 17.30 18.62 -12.28
CA GLY A 24 16.59 18.04 -13.43
C GLY A 24 15.97 16.70 -13.07
N VAL A 25 14.67 16.52 -13.36
CA VAL A 25 13.94 15.29 -13.10
C VAL A 25 12.99 14.96 -14.27
N THR A 26 12.89 13.67 -14.59
CA THR A 26 11.88 13.13 -15.50
C THR A 26 11.07 12.07 -14.75
N VAL A 27 9.74 12.15 -14.81
CA VAL A 27 8.82 11.13 -14.31
C VAL A 27 8.47 10.21 -15.48
N ILE A 28 8.55 8.91 -15.25
CA ILE A 28 8.09 7.88 -16.18
C ILE A 28 6.95 7.13 -15.52
N THR A 29 5.81 7.06 -16.17
CA THR A 29 4.61 6.38 -15.65
C THR A 29 4.06 5.39 -16.66
N LYS A 30 3.58 4.24 -16.19
CA LYS A 30 2.95 3.20 -16.99
C LYS A 30 1.63 3.67 -17.62
N GLU A 31 0.87 4.47 -16.86
CA GLU A 31 -0.42 5.02 -17.23
C GLU A 31 -0.70 6.25 -16.37
N LEU A 32 -0.99 7.37 -16.99
CA LEU A 32 -1.29 8.61 -16.30
C LEU A 32 -2.58 8.45 -15.48
N HIS A 33 -2.55 8.81 -14.19
CA HIS A 33 -3.64 8.59 -13.24
C HIS A 33 -4.02 7.11 -12.98
N GLY A 34 -3.26 6.16 -13.47
CA GLY A 34 -3.56 4.74 -13.37
C GLY A 34 -3.29 4.12 -11.98
N GLY A 35 -2.69 4.85 -11.05
CA GLY A 35 -2.30 4.34 -9.74
C GLY A 35 -3.38 4.44 -8.65
N SER A 36 -3.17 3.73 -7.53
CA SER A 36 -4.09 3.72 -6.37
C SER A 36 -4.23 5.07 -5.67
N SER A 37 -3.27 5.98 -5.83
CA SER A 37 -3.33 7.33 -5.25
C SER A 37 -4.56 8.10 -5.73
N PHE A 38 -4.91 8.02 -7.00
CA PHE A 38 -6.04 8.74 -7.60
C PHE A 38 -7.39 8.26 -7.07
N ILE A 39 -7.53 6.98 -6.75
CA ILE A 39 -8.78 6.39 -6.24
C ILE A 39 -8.84 6.31 -4.71
N SER A 40 -7.82 6.82 -4.01
CA SER A 40 -7.76 6.79 -2.54
C SER A 40 -8.83 7.68 -1.92
N LYS A 41 -9.64 7.11 -1.01
CA LYS A 41 -10.78 7.76 -0.36
C LYS A 41 -10.46 8.29 1.06
N GLY A 42 -9.39 7.80 1.66
CA GLY A 42 -8.96 8.21 3.00
C GLY A 42 -8.42 9.64 3.05
N GLY A 43 -7.60 9.91 4.05
CA GLY A 43 -6.95 11.20 4.21
C GLY A 43 -5.47 11.06 4.52
N VAL A 44 -4.89 12.10 5.07
CA VAL A 44 -3.52 12.18 5.55
C VAL A 44 -3.54 12.31 7.07
N ALA A 45 -2.97 11.33 7.78
CA ALA A 45 -2.92 11.35 9.24
C ALA A 45 -1.83 12.32 9.72
N ALA A 46 -2.20 13.36 10.48
CA ALA A 46 -1.22 14.29 11.07
C ALA A 46 -1.79 14.94 12.33
N ALA A 47 -1.01 14.92 13.41
CA ALA A 47 -1.38 15.54 14.68
C ALA A 47 -1.17 17.05 14.62
N THR A 48 -2.24 17.81 14.35
CA THR A 48 -2.21 19.25 14.21
C THR A 48 -3.15 19.98 15.20
N SER A 49 -4.04 19.26 15.88
CA SER A 49 -4.92 19.84 16.89
C SER A 49 -4.23 19.94 18.25
N ILE A 50 -4.75 20.83 19.13
CA ILE A 50 -4.15 21.11 20.44
C ILE A 50 -4.23 19.93 21.42
N ASP A 51 -5.17 19.02 21.22
CA ASP A 51 -5.38 17.82 22.03
C ASP A 51 -4.70 16.58 21.46
N ASP A 52 -3.87 16.74 20.41
CA ASP A 52 -3.14 15.67 19.75
C ASP A 52 -1.64 15.99 19.72
N SER A 53 -0.83 14.95 19.42
CA SER A 53 0.62 15.11 19.28
C SER A 53 1.24 14.05 18.37
N PRO A 54 2.40 14.32 17.76
CA PRO A 54 3.18 13.30 17.05
C PRO A 54 3.46 12.06 17.89
N GLN A 55 3.61 12.23 19.22
CA GLN A 55 3.81 11.13 20.16
C GLN A 55 2.57 10.20 20.24
N LEU A 56 1.36 10.77 20.40
CA LEU A 56 0.12 10.00 20.38
C LEU A 56 -0.12 9.32 19.03
N HIS A 57 0.25 9.97 17.92
CA HIS A 57 0.20 9.38 16.59
C HIS A 57 1.18 8.20 16.48
N ALA A 58 2.39 8.33 17.02
CA ALA A 58 3.37 7.25 17.07
C ALA A 58 2.87 6.04 17.89
N GLU A 59 2.28 6.28 19.06
CA GLU A 59 1.71 5.23 19.92
C GLU A 59 0.60 4.45 19.21
N ASP A 60 -0.31 5.15 18.52
CA ASP A 60 -1.34 4.51 17.71
C ASP A 60 -0.75 3.66 16.58
N THR A 61 0.27 4.18 15.89
CA THR A 61 0.96 3.48 14.80
C THR A 61 1.66 2.21 15.31
N LEU A 62 2.42 2.32 16.41
CA LEU A 62 3.11 1.18 17.04
C LEU A 62 2.14 0.10 17.52
N ARG A 63 1.01 0.51 18.12
CA ARG A 63 -0.03 -0.41 18.59
C ARG A 63 -0.63 -1.20 17.43
N VAL A 64 -1.00 -0.53 16.33
CA VAL A 64 -1.61 -1.17 15.16
C VAL A 64 -0.60 -2.02 14.40
N GLY A 65 0.66 -1.59 14.34
CA GLY A 65 1.75 -2.32 13.68
C GLY A 65 2.19 -3.60 14.38
N ASP A 66 1.57 -3.91 15.52
CA ASP A 66 1.59 -5.22 16.19
C ASP A 66 3.01 -5.75 16.51
N GLY A 67 3.88 -4.84 16.94
CA GLY A 67 5.20 -5.15 17.45
C GLY A 67 6.29 -5.36 16.40
N LEU A 68 6.03 -5.09 15.12
CA LEU A 68 7.01 -5.17 14.02
C LEU A 68 7.37 -3.81 13.41
N CYS A 69 6.81 -2.70 13.89
CA CYS A 69 7.26 -1.39 13.43
C CYS A 69 8.72 -1.14 13.81
N ASP A 70 9.43 -0.44 12.93
CA ASP A 70 10.67 0.24 13.26
C ASP A 70 10.32 1.52 14.04
N VAL A 71 10.72 1.57 15.32
CA VAL A 71 10.34 2.67 16.23
C VAL A 71 10.88 4.02 15.75
N ASP A 72 12.10 4.04 15.19
CA ASP A 72 12.72 5.26 14.70
C ASP A 72 12.05 5.74 13.41
N ALA A 73 11.65 4.81 12.52
CA ALA A 73 10.84 5.15 11.36
C ALA A 73 9.47 5.73 11.79
N VAL A 74 8.78 5.10 12.74
CA VAL A 74 7.50 5.62 13.24
C VAL A 74 7.66 7.04 13.79
N ARG A 75 8.67 7.28 14.64
CA ARG A 75 8.94 8.62 15.20
C ARG A 75 9.24 9.64 14.11
N TYR A 76 10.06 9.27 13.12
CA TYR A 76 10.38 10.14 12.00
C TYR A 76 9.11 10.55 11.24
N PHE A 77 8.31 9.60 10.76
CA PHE A 77 7.12 9.89 9.97
C PHE A 77 6.06 10.67 10.75
N THR A 78 5.83 10.33 12.02
CA THR A 78 4.83 11.04 12.83
C THR A 78 5.27 12.46 13.22
N SER A 79 6.57 12.72 13.38
CA SER A 79 7.09 14.08 13.61
C SER A 79 7.06 14.96 12.36
N GLU A 80 7.31 14.39 11.18
CA GLU A 80 7.21 15.10 9.89
C GLU A 80 5.75 15.30 9.42
N ALA A 81 4.77 14.63 10.03
CA ALA A 81 3.38 14.68 9.60
C ALA A 81 2.77 16.12 9.63
N PRO A 82 2.87 16.89 10.71
CA PRO A 82 2.39 18.27 10.71
C PRO A 82 3.11 19.14 9.68
N VAL A 83 4.41 18.92 9.50
CA VAL A 83 5.24 19.68 8.55
C VAL A 83 4.77 19.48 7.10
N VAL A 84 4.38 18.25 6.75
CA VAL A 84 3.91 17.98 5.38
C VAL A 84 2.53 18.58 5.13
N ILE A 85 1.64 18.63 6.14
CA ILE A 85 0.35 19.33 6.04
C ILE A 85 0.57 20.82 5.82
N GLU A 86 1.41 21.45 6.64
CA GLU A 86 1.77 22.86 6.49
C GLU A 86 2.37 23.15 5.10
N LYS A 87 3.26 22.28 4.62
CA LYS A 87 3.87 22.41 3.29
C LYS A 87 2.83 22.37 2.17
N LEU A 88 1.88 21.44 2.21
CA LEU A 88 0.79 21.37 1.23
C LEU A 88 -0.09 22.62 1.27
N THR A 89 -0.45 23.10 2.46
CA THR A 89 -1.24 24.31 2.64
C THR A 89 -0.50 25.54 2.10
N ASN A 90 0.79 25.69 2.40
CA ASN A 90 1.64 26.76 1.88
C ASN A 90 1.85 26.70 0.35
N MET A 91 1.68 25.51 -0.25
CA MET A 91 1.65 25.33 -1.70
C MET A 91 0.29 25.67 -2.33
N GLY A 92 -0.74 25.91 -1.51
CA GLY A 92 -2.11 26.26 -1.93
C GLY A 92 -3.06 25.07 -2.01
N PHE A 93 -2.78 23.96 -1.33
CA PHE A 93 -3.76 22.88 -1.18
C PHE A 93 -4.68 23.17 0.01
N GLU A 94 -5.99 23.07 -0.21
CA GLU A 94 -7.00 23.35 0.79
C GLU A 94 -7.64 22.04 1.28
N PHE A 95 -7.29 21.62 2.49
CA PHE A 95 -8.04 20.58 3.20
C PHE A 95 -9.38 21.13 3.71
N ASP A 96 -10.33 20.25 3.97
CA ASP A 96 -11.54 20.62 4.72
C ASP A 96 -11.16 21.01 6.16
N SER A 97 -11.98 21.83 6.79
CA SER A 97 -11.64 22.44 8.09
C SER A 97 -11.78 21.48 9.28
N ASP A 98 -12.53 20.37 9.12
CA ASP A 98 -12.72 19.35 10.13
C ASP A 98 -11.70 18.23 10.00
N LEU A 99 -11.41 17.57 11.12
CA LEU A 99 -10.58 16.37 11.16
C LEU A 99 -11.44 15.13 11.39
N ARG A 100 -11.15 14.06 10.62
CA ARG A 100 -11.87 12.79 10.77
C ARG A 100 -11.16 11.81 11.69
N LEU A 101 -11.95 10.88 12.22
CA LEU A 101 -11.48 9.74 12.99
C LEU A 101 -11.58 8.47 12.14
N GLU A 102 -10.49 7.70 12.08
CA GLU A 102 -10.48 6.37 11.48
C GLU A 102 -10.08 5.31 12.51
N GLY A 103 -10.34 4.05 12.19
CA GLY A 103 -10.04 2.92 13.08
C GLY A 103 -8.56 2.83 13.45
N GLY A 104 -8.30 2.50 14.71
CA GLY A 104 -6.95 2.44 15.26
C GLY A 104 -6.43 3.77 15.81
N HIS A 105 -6.96 4.91 15.39
CA HIS A 105 -6.61 6.23 15.94
C HIS A 105 -7.27 6.51 17.27
N SER A 106 -6.54 7.15 18.18
CA SER A 106 -7.05 7.64 19.48
C SER A 106 -7.58 9.07 19.42
N ARG A 107 -7.27 9.81 18.36
CA ARG A 107 -7.65 11.21 18.14
C ARG A 107 -8.12 11.45 16.72
N ARG A 108 -8.93 12.51 16.51
CA ARG A 108 -9.27 13.02 15.19
C ARG A 108 -8.05 13.72 14.61
N ARG A 109 -7.42 13.13 13.60
CA ARG A 109 -6.20 13.68 12.98
C ARG A 109 -6.14 13.48 11.47
N ILE A 110 -7.21 13.01 10.86
CA ILE A 110 -7.22 12.73 9.43
C ILE A 110 -7.62 13.99 8.68
N HIS A 111 -6.65 14.60 8.02
CA HIS A 111 -6.87 15.69 7.07
C HIS A 111 -7.42 15.14 5.77
N HIS A 112 -8.49 15.75 5.24
CA HIS A 112 -9.20 15.22 4.09
C HIS A 112 -9.73 16.31 3.15
N LYS A 113 -10.18 15.89 1.98
CA LYS A 113 -10.97 16.70 1.06
C LYS A 113 -12.19 15.89 0.64
N ALA A 114 -13.34 16.18 1.21
CA ALA A 114 -14.54 15.34 1.15
C ALA A 114 -14.18 13.84 1.36
N ASP A 115 -14.68 12.94 0.54
CA ASP A 115 -14.32 11.51 0.48
C ASP A 115 -13.43 11.16 -0.74
N GLU A 116 -12.71 12.16 -1.27
CA GLU A 116 -11.88 12.03 -2.49
C GLU A 116 -10.49 12.67 -2.31
N THR A 117 -9.91 12.58 -1.12
CA THR A 117 -8.63 13.22 -0.79
C THR A 117 -7.51 12.83 -1.75
N GLY A 118 -7.43 11.56 -2.14
CA GLY A 118 -6.43 11.10 -3.10
C GLY A 118 -6.54 11.79 -4.45
N ARG A 119 -7.75 11.86 -5.02
CA ARG A 119 -7.99 12.56 -6.29
C ARG A 119 -7.61 14.03 -6.20
N ALA A 120 -8.09 14.73 -5.16
CA ALA A 120 -7.81 16.15 -4.96
C ALA A 120 -6.29 16.42 -4.85
N LEU A 121 -5.56 15.59 -4.09
CA LEU A 121 -4.11 15.69 -3.98
C LEU A 121 -3.41 15.41 -5.32
N MET A 122 -3.84 14.38 -6.05
CA MET A 122 -3.25 14.02 -7.34
C MET A 122 -3.42 15.14 -8.38
N GLU A 123 -4.63 15.69 -8.52
CA GLU A 123 -4.91 16.82 -9.42
C GLU A 123 -4.10 18.05 -9.05
N PHE A 124 -3.99 18.34 -7.75
CA PHE A 124 -3.18 19.45 -7.26
C PHE A 124 -1.68 19.25 -7.54
N LEU A 125 -1.12 18.10 -7.19
CA LEU A 125 0.31 17.79 -7.38
C LEU A 125 0.68 17.74 -8.86
N LEU A 126 -0.18 17.17 -9.71
CA LEU A 126 0.05 17.12 -11.14
C LEU A 126 0.09 18.53 -11.75
N ARG A 127 -0.87 19.41 -11.37
CA ARG A 127 -0.85 20.81 -11.78
C ARG A 127 0.45 21.50 -11.34
N LYS A 128 0.89 21.30 -10.09
CA LYS A 128 2.16 21.86 -9.57
C LYS A 128 3.38 21.31 -10.30
N ALA A 129 3.38 20.05 -10.68
CA ALA A 129 4.46 19.46 -11.47
C ALA A 129 4.54 20.12 -12.87
N PHE A 130 3.42 20.34 -13.54
CA PHE A 130 3.36 21.04 -14.83
C PHE A 130 3.80 22.53 -14.71
N GLU A 131 3.32 23.24 -13.68
CA GLU A 131 3.74 24.63 -13.41
C GLU A 131 5.27 24.76 -13.25
N LEU A 132 5.93 23.74 -12.70
CA LEU A 132 7.38 23.67 -12.51
C LEU A 132 8.15 23.11 -13.71
N GLY A 133 7.46 22.74 -14.79
CA GLY A 133 8.06 22.16 -15.98
C GLY A 133 8.66 20.77 -15.72
N VAL A 134 8.03 19.95 -14.88
CA VAL A 134 8.40 18.55 -14.73
C VAL A 134 8.05 17.80 -16.03
N ASN A 135 9.03 17.11 -16.60
CA ASN A 135 8.80 16.25 -17.76
C ASN A 135 8.15 14.93 -17.28
N ILE A 136 6.93 14.63 -17.74
CA ILE A 136 6.20 13.40 -17.45
C ILE A 136 5.99 12.63 -18.75
N VAL A 137 6.37 11.37 -18.75
CA VAL A 137 6.42 10.50 -19.93
C VAL A 137 5.70 9.19 -19.65
N GLU A 138 4.74 8.84 -20.50
CA GLU A 138 4.14 7.50 -20.46
C GLU A 138 5.09 6.48 -21.08
N ASP A 139 5.53 5.52 -20.27
CA ASP A 139 6.35 4.39 -20.64
C ASP A 139 6.43 3.41 -19.45
N GLU A 140 6.81 2.18 -19.70
CA GLU A 140 6.86 1.13 -18.66
C GLU A 140 8.29 0.69 -18.39
N LEU A 141 8.71 0.75 -17.11
CA LEU A 141 9.97 0.17 -16.66
C LEU A 141 9.94 -1.35 -16.86
N THR A 142 10.97 -1.91 -17.48
CA THR A 142 11.08 -3.35 -17.73
C THR A 142 12.30 -3.99 -17.06
N ALA A 143 13.41 -3.26 -16.90
CA ALA A 143 14.62 -3.81 -16.26
C ALA A 143 15.49 -2.72 -15.64
N LEU A 144 16.33 -3.11 -14.67
CA LEU A 144 17.41 -2.27 -14.14
C LEU A 144 18.76 -2.78 -14.64
N GLN A 145 19.68 -1.85 -14.90
CA GLN A 145 21.09 -2.15 -15.09
C GLN A 145 21.85 -1.80 -13.82
N VAL A 146 22.28 -2.81 -13.09
CA VAL A 146 23.10 -2.68 -11.89
C VAL A 146 24.50 -3.24 -12.17
N ARG A 147 25.53 -2.48 -11.82
CA ARG A 147 26.92 -2.92 -11.90
C ARG A 147 27.62 -2.51 -10.60
N ASP A 148 28.30 -3.45 -9.98
CA ASP A 148 29.05 -3.26 -8.72
C ASP A 148 28.17 -2.65 -7.61
N GLY A 149 26.91 -3.12 -7.52
CA GLY A 149 25.94 -2.65 -6.54
C GLY A 149 25.44 -1.22 -6.73
N VAL A 150 25.58 -0.67 -7.95
CA VAL A 150 25.15 0.71 -8.30
C VAL A 150 24.26 0.66 -9.54
N VAL A 151 23.15 1.41 -9.54
CA VAL A 151 22.35 1.61 -10.76
C VAL A 151 23.17 2.40 -11.77
N LYS A 152 23.26 1.89 -13.00
CA LYS A 152 23.92 2.53 -14.14
C LYS A 152 22.97 2.91 -15.26
N GLY A 153 21.75 2.35 -15.23
CA GLY A 153 20.72 2.57 -16.21
C GLY A 153 19.49 1.74 -15.93
N PHE A 154 18.50 1.90 -16.78
CA PHE A 154 17.27 1.10 -16.76
C PHE A 154 16.73 0.98 -18.18
N VAL A 155 15.83 0.02 -18.38
CA VAL A 155 15.19 -0.24 -19.67
C VAL A 155 13.71 0.06 -19.54
N THR A 156 13.16 0.77 -20.52
CA THR A 156 11.73 0.94 -20.67
C THR A 156 11.22 0.25 -21.93
N ARG A 157 9.93 0.04 -22.01
CA ARG A 157 9.30 -0.69 -23.10
C ARG A 157 9.47 0.01 -24.45
N GLU A 158 9.22 1.33 -24.49
CA GLU A 158 9.17 2.11 -25.73
C GLU A 158 10.53 2.73 -26.08
N ARG A 159 11.29 3.20 -25.07
CA ARG A 159 12.55 3.91 -25.27
C ARG A 159 13.78 3.02 -25.19
N GLY A 160 13.61 1.75 -24.75
CA GLY A 160 14.73 0.85 -24.55
C GLY A 160 15.65 1.29 -23.40
N LEU A 161 16.95 1.15 -23.60
CA LEU A 161 17.96 1.45 -22.58
C LEU A 161 18.16 2.96 -22.38
N ILE A 162 17.98 3.39 -21.13
CA ILE A 162 18.33 4.73 -20.65
C ILE A 162 19.57 4.60 -19.75
N SER A 163 20.67 5.16 -20.20
CA SER A 163 21.96 5.22 -19.50
C SER A 163 22.21 6.62 -18.94
N ASN A 164 23.33 6.82 -18.21
CA ASN A 164 23.69 8.08 -17.56
C ASN A 164 22.66 8.53 -16.51
N VAL A 165 22.26 7.60 -15.66
CA VAL A 165 21.37 7.80 -14.54
C VAL A 165 22.20 8.11 -13.29
N ASP A 166 22.01 9.29 -12.71
CA ASP A 166 22.63 9.63 -11.43
C ASP A 166 21.89 8.95 -10.28
N TYR A 167 20.54 9.06 -10.31
CA TYR A 167 19.65 8.45 -9.33
C TYR A 167 18.35 7.98 -10.00
N LEU A 168 17.89 6.82 -9.58
CA LEU A 168 16.61 6.24 -9.96
C LEU A 168 15.73 6.11 -8.72
N VAL A 169 14.50 6.60 -8.80
CA VAL A 169 13.53 6.59 -7.71
C VAL A 169 12.33 5.74 -8.14
N LEU A 170 12.11 4.62 -7.47
CA LEU A 170 10.92 3.80 -7.68
C LEU A 170 9.78 4.34 -6.79
N ALA A 171 8.68 4.73 -7.40
CA ALA A 171 7.43 5.17 -6.78
C ALA A 171 6.24 4.41 -7.40
N THR A 172 6.45 3.12 -7.69
CA THR A 172 5.61 2.28 -8.54
C THR A 172 4.38 1.70 -7.83
N GLY A 173 4.18 2.04 -6.57
CA GLY A 173 3.07 1.52 -5.76
C GLY A 173 3.25 0.06 -5.37
N GLY A 174 2.17 -0.53 -4.82
CA GLY A 174 2.15 -1.89 -4.32
C GLY A 174 1.68 -2.93 -5.36
N TYR A 175 1.14 -4.04 -4.85
CA TYR A 175 0.72 -5.17 -5.69
C TYR A 175 -0.65 -5.77 -5.27
N ALA A 176 -1.49 -5.01 -4.56
CA ALA A 176 -2.76 -5.53 -4.06
C ALA A 176 -3.78 -5.89 -5.17
N TYR A 177 -3.55 -5.49 -6.43
CA TYR A 177 -4.37 -5.98 -7.56
C TYR A 177 -4.24 -7.48 -7.79
N LEU A 178 -3.17 -8.11 -7.29
CA LEU A 178 -2.92 -9.54 -7.49
C LEU A 178 -3.83 -10.47 -6.67
N TRP A 179 -4.89 -9.96 -6.03
CA TRP A 179 -5.97 -10.72 -5.41
C TRP A 179 -7.26 -10.56 -6.20
N ARG A 180 -8.10 -11.62 -6.20
CA ARG A 180 -9.38 -11.62 -6.93
C ARG A 180 -10.26 -10.44 -6.55
N TYR A 181 -10.40 -10.19 -5.24
CA TYR A 181 -11.12 -9.04 -4.69
C TYR A 181 -10.11 -8.02 -4.15
N THR A 182 -10.18 -6.82 -4.67
CA THR A 182 -9.23 -5.75 -4.40
C THR A 182 -9.86 -4.38 -4.60
N SER A 183 -9.34 -3.39 -3.89
CA SER A 183 -9.65 -1.98 -4.11
C SER A 183 -8.63 -1.29 -5.03
N ASN A 184 -7.64 -2.03 -5.55
CA ASN A 184 -6.55 -1.46 -6.32
C ASN A 184 -6.80 -1.53 -7.84
N PRO A 185 -6.25 -0.60 -8.61
CA PRO A 185 -6.37 -0.59 -10.07
C PRO A 185 -5.47 -1.66 -10.72
N PRO A 186 -5.74 -2.02 -11.99
CA PRO A 186 -4.98 -3.06 -12.71
C PRO A 186 -3.49 -2.78 -12.89
N THR A 187 -3.06 -1.55 -12.68
CA THR A 187 -1.66 -1.12 -12.76
C THR A 187 -0.82 -1.55 -11.56
N ASN A 188 -1.44 -1.86 -10.40
CA ASN A 188 -0.76 -2.21 -9.16
C ASN A 188 -0.44 -3.71 -9.08
N THR A 189 0.58 -4.14 -9.84
CA THR A 189 1.00 -5.53 -10.02
C THR A 189 2.38 -5.85 -9.45
N GLY A 190 3.03 -4.90 -8.74
CA GLY A 190 4.31 -5.12 -8.08
C GLY A 190 5.52 -5.12 -9.02
N ASP A 191 5.40 -4.57 -10.22
CA ASP A 191 6.47 -4.60 -11.23
C ASP A 191 7.77 -4.00 -10.70
N GLY A 192 7.73 -2.84 -10.02
CA GLY A 192 8.93 -2.21 -9.47
C GLY A 192 9.63 -3.09 -8.43
N ILE A 193 8.88 -3.80 -7.59
CA ILE A 193 9.43 -4.75 -6.60
C ILE A 193 10.11 -5.91 -7.32
N ALA A 194 9.44 -6.56 -8.28
CA ALA A 194 9.96 -7.71 -9.00
C ALA A 194 11.23 -7.36 -9.80
N ILE A 195 11.22 -6.23 -10.50
CA ILE A 195 12.34 -5.76 -11.32
C ILE A 195 13.56 -5.43 -10.42
N ALA A 196 13.34 -4.72 -9.32
CA ALA A 196 14.42 -4.38 -8.39
C ALA A 196 14.96 -5.63 -7.67
N PHE A 197 14.09 -6.57 -7.29
CA PHE A 197 14.50 -7.83 -6.67
C PHE A 197 15.42 -8.65 -7.60
N ARG A 198 15.05 -8.80 -8.89
CA ARG A 198 15.93 -9.45 -9.89
C ARG A 198 17.27 -8.76 -10.05
N ALA A 199 17.30 -7.45 -9.85
CA ALA A 199 18.52 -6.66 -9.89
C ALA A 199 19.36 -6.72 -8.60
N GLY A 200 18.91 -7.47 -7.57
CA GLY A 200 19.64 -7.66 -6.31
C GLY A 200 19.15 -6.80 -5.14
N ALA A 201 18.02 -6.11 -5.28
CA ALA A 201 17.43 -5.41 -4.14
C ALA A 201 16.87 -6.41 -3.12
N VAL A 202 16.98 -6.07 -1.83
CA VAL A 202 16.38 -6.83 -0.73
C VAL A 202 14.92 -6.41 -0.59
N VAL A 203 14.02 -7.39 -0.43
CA VAL A 203 12.62 -7.16 -0.05
C VAL A 203 12.35 -7.72 1.33
N SER A 204 11.34 -7.18 2.01
CA SER A 204 10.95 -7.61 3.36
C SER A 204 9.45 -7.55 3.57
N ASP A 205 9.00 -8.29 4.59
CA ASP A 205 7.63 -8.25 5.13
C ASP A 205 6.52 -8.54 4.08
N MET A 206 6.85 -9.32 3.05
CA MET A 206 5.99 -9.61 1.90
C MET A 206 4.68 -10.32 2.27
N GLU A 207 4.63 -11.04 3.39
CA GLU A 207 3.44 -11.73 3.91
C GLU A 207 2.35 -10.79 4.41
N PHE A 208 2.68 -9.52 4.70
CA PHE A 208 1.73 -8.57 5.26
C PHE A 208 0.99 -7.81 4.17
N VAL A 209 -0.15 -8.35 3.80
CA VAL A 209 -1.10 -7.73 2.86
C VAL A 209 -2.36 -7.36 3.63
N GLN A 210 -2.64 -6.06 3.72
CA GLN A 210 -3.82 -5.56 4.42
C GLN A 210 -5.06 -5.67 3.54
N PHE A 211 -6.10 -6.34 4.04
CA PHE A 211 -7.40 -6.40 3.41
C PHE A 211 -8.30 -5.32 3.98
N HIS A 212 -8.95 -4.54 3.11
CA HIS A 212 -9.98 -3.59 3.55
C HIS A 212 -11.29 -4.35 3.76
N PRO A 213 -11.99 -4.14 4.90
CA PRO A 213 -13.18 -4.91 5.22
C PRO A 213 -14.38 -4.60 4.34
N THR A 214 -14.49 -3.37 3.83
CA THR A 214 -15.72 -2.85 3.23
C THR A 214 -15.48 -2.35 1.81
N ILE A 215 -15.52 -3.28 0.84
CA ILE A 215 -15.51 -3.00 -0.59
C ILE A 215 -16.90 -3.33 -1.12
N ALA A 216 -17.51 -2.44 -1.88
CA ALA A 216 -18.74 -2.67 -2.62
C ALA A 216 -18.42 -2.95 -4.08
N THR A 217 -18.98 -4.03 -4.64
CA THR A 217 -18.95 -4.30 -6.07
C THR A 217 -20.38 -4.35 -6.57
N LEU A 218 -20.76 -3.37 -7.38
CA LEU A 218 -22.09 -3.22 -7.95
C LEU A 218 -21.98 -3.26 -9.49
N GLY A 219 -22.56 -4.26 -10.10
CA GLY A 219 -22.32 -4.52 -11.53
C GLY A 219 -20.83 -4.78 -11.79
N ASN A 220 -20.24 -3.98 -12.67
CA ASN A 220 -18.80 -4.07 -13.01
C ASN A 220 -17.94 -3.01 -12.30
N GLU A 221 -18.54 -2.17 -11.44
CA GLU A 221 -17.80 -1.15 -10.70
C GLU A 221 -17.51 -1.61 -9.28
N THR A 222 -16.30 -1.32 -8.83
CA THR A 222 -15.85 -1.59 -7.46
C THR A 222 -15.48 -0.28 -6.79
N MET A 223 -16.01 -0.06 -5.59
CA MET A 223 -15.70 1.10 -4.76
C MET A 223 -15.29 0.69 -3.36
N LEU A 224 -14.26 1.35 -2.85
CA LEU A 224 -13.90 1.31 -1.45
C LEU A 224 -14.90 2.15 -0.64
N LEU A 225 -15.66 1.51 0.23
CA LEU A 225 -16.46 2.19 1.23
C LEU A 225 -15.56 2.56 2.41
N THR A 226 -15.16 3.82 2.43
CA THR A 226 -14.15 4.34 3.37
C THR A 226 -14.46 4.02 4.82
N GLU A 227 -13.42 3.85 5.62
CA GLU A 227 -13.52 3.59 7.06
C GLU A 227 -14.25 4.71 7.82
N THR A 228 -14.15 5.94 7.32
CA THR A 228 -14.87 7.09 7.90
C THR A 228 -16.38 6.89 7.95
N LEU A 229 -16.98 6.16 6.98
CA LEU A 229 -18.42 5.83 7.03
C LEU A 229 -18.80 5.11 8.34
N ARG A 230 -17.95 4.17 8.79
CA ARG A 230 -18.14 3.45 10.05
C ARG A 230 -17.93 4.36 11.26
N GLY A 231 -16.97 5.27 11.17
CA GLY A 231 -16.74 6.32 12.18
C GLY A 231 -17.89 7.30 12.32
N GLU A 232 -18.65 7.53 11.23
CA GLU A 232 -19.81 8.42 11.19
C GLU A 232 -21.15 7.70 11.43
N GLY A 233 -21.14 6.39 11.76
CA GLY A 233 -22.32 5.67 12.19
C GLY A 233 -22.84 4.56 11.26
N ALA A 234 -22.15 4.27 10.15
CA ALA A 234 -22.50 3.10 9.33
C ALA A 234 -22.32 1.79 10.12
N ARG A 235 -23.22 0.84 9.89
CA ARG A 235 -23.25 -0.46 10.56
C ARG A 235 -22.91 -1.57 9.57
N VAL A 236 -22.32 -2.64 10.05
CA VAL A 236 -22.09 -3.88 9.27
C VAL A 236 -23.07 -4.93 9.76
N VAL A 237 -23.94 -5.39 8.86
CA VAL A 237 -25.01 -6.33 9.16
C VAL A 237 -25.03 -7.50 8.18
N ASN A 238 -25.57 -8.64 8.61
CA ASN A 238 -25.93 -9.70 7.69
C ASN A 238 -27.36 -9.49 7.12
N GLU A 239 -27.84 -10.39 6.27
CA GLU A 239 -29.17 -10.32 5.64
C GLU A 239 -30.34 -10.32 6.62
N PHE A 240 -30.11 -10.70 7.86
CA PHE A 240 -31.10 -10.67 8.95
C PHE A 240 -31.03 -9.38 9.78
N GLY A 241 -30.18 -8.42 9.42
CA GLY A 241 -29.98 -7.18 10.17
C GLY A 241 -29.14 -7.35 11.46
N VAL A 242 -28.49 -8.49 11.64
CA VAL A 242 -27.69 -8.77 12.83
C VAL A 242 -26.31 -8.11 12.69
N ARG A 243 -25.94 -7.29 13.67
CA ARG A 243 -24.58 -6.69 13.80
C ARG A 243 -23.62 -7.73 14.38
N PHE A 244 -23.18 -8.65 13.57
CA PHE A 244 -22.36 -9.81 13.99
C PHE A 244 -20.93 -9.44 14.41
N THR A 245 -20.44 -8.25 14.04
CA THR A 245 -19.07 -7.78 14.28
C THR A 245 -18.69 -7.78 15.78
N PHE A 246 -19.64 -7.56 16.67
CA PHE A 246 -19.44 -7.61 18.13
C PHE A 246 -19.13 -9.00 18.68
N LYS A 247 -19.37 -10.08 17.92
CA LYS A 247 -18.91 -11.43 18.29
C LYS A 247 -17.38 -11.56 18.22
N TYR A 248 -16.72 -10.70 17.44
CA TYR A 248 -15.30 -10.78 17.14
C TYR A 248 -14.47 -9.71 17.86
N HIS A 249 -15.08 -8.56 18.18
CA HIS A 249 -14.38 -7.46 18.84
C HIS A 249 -15.35 -6.51 19.52
N GLU A 250 -15.00 -6.03 20.72
CA GLU A 250 -15.83 -5.12 21.55
C GLU A 250 -16.20 -3.80 20.85
N ARG A 251 -15.33 -3.32 19.94
CA ARG A 251 -15.58 -2.10 19.16
C ARG A 251 -16.42 -2.34 17.89
N GLY A 252 -16.88 -3.57 17.64
CA GLY A 252 -17.72 -3.91 16.49
C GLY A 252 -17.15 -3.45 15.15
N GLU A 253 -17.85 -2.56 14.45
CA GLU A 253 -17.46 -2.02 13.14
C GLU A 253 -16.20 -1.13 13.18
N LEU A 254 -15.80 -0.66 14.35
CA LEU A 254 -14.58 0.13 14.58
C LEU A 254 -13.40 -0.74 15.04
N ALA A 255 -13.52 -2.05 14.94
CA ALA A 255 -12.41 -2.97 15.13
C ALA A 255 -11.27 -2.70 14.12
N PRO A 256 -10.02 -3.09 14.42
CA PRO A 256 -8.92 -3.04 13.46
C PRO A 256 -9.28 -3.75 12.13
N ARG A 257 -8.73 -3.26 11.02
CA ARG A 257 -9.09 -3.74 9.66
C ARG A 257 -8.93 -5.24 9.48
N ASP A 258 -7.86 -5.80 10.03
CA ASP A 258 -7.59 -7.24 9.97
C ASP A 258 -8.65 -8.06 10.68
N VAL A 259 -9.07 -7.64 11.88
CA VAL A 259 -10.13 -8.30 12.66
C VAL A 259 -11.48 -8.22 11.92
N LEU A 260 -11.84 -7.03 11.46
CA LEU A 260 -13.11 -6.82 10.77
C LEU A 260 -13.17 -7.53 9.42
N SER A 261 -12.06 -7.53 8.65
CA SER A 261 -11.99 -8.27 7.38
C SER A 261 -12.17 -9.77 7.59
N ARG A 262 -11.56 -10.33 8.63
CA ARG A 262 -11.76 -11.75 9.01
C ARG A 262 -13.21 -12.01 9.42
N ALA A 263 -13.79 -11.16 10.25
CA ALA A 263 -15.18 -11.31 10.70
C ALA A 263 -16.16 -11.34 9.52
N ILE A 264 -16.05 -10.39 8.59
CA ILE A 264 -16.89 -10.34 7.39
C ILE A 264 -16.63 -11.55 6.49
N TYR A 265 -15.37 -11.94 6.30
CA TYR A 265 -15.02 -13.09 5.48
C TYR A 265 -15.60 -14.40 6.05
N MET A 266 -15.53 -14.59 7.37
CA MET A 266 -16.10 -15.76 8.04
C MET A 266 -17.62 -15.80 7.94
N GLU A 267 -18.32 -14.67 8.04
CA GLU A 267 -19.77 -14.59 7.85
C GLU A 267 -20.16 -14.97 6.41
N LEU A 268 -19.41 -14.45 5.40
CA LEU A 268 -19.60 -14.82 3.99
C LEU A 268 -19.34 -16.31 3.73
N MET A 269 -18.29 -16.88 4.34
CA MET A 269 -17.96 -18.32 4.22
C MET A 269 -18.98 -19.21 4.90
N SER A 270 -19.71 -18.69 5.87
CA SER A 270 -20.84 -19.39 6.51
C SER A 270 -22.13 -19.36 5.68
N GLY A 271 -22.09 -18.78 4.48
CA GLY A 271 -23.21 -18.70 3.53
C GLY A 271 -24.10 -17.46 3.72
N HIS A 272 -23.75 -16.56 4.61
CA HIS A 272 -24.47 -15.30 4.83
C HIS A 272 -24.07 -14.23 3.80
N ARG A 273 -24.98 -13.32 3.53
CA ARG A 273 -24.70 -12.08 2.81
C ARG A 273 -24.42 -10.96 3.79
N VAL A 274 -23.45 -10.13 3.49
CA VAL A 274 -23.03 -9.04 4.37
C VAL A 274 -23.25 -7.69 3.68
N TYR A 275 -23.73 -6.73 4.45
CA TYR A 275 -24.11 -5.42 3.97
C TYR A 275 -23.58 -4.32 4.88
N MET A 276 -23.37 -3.14 4.30
CA MET A 276 -23.21 -1.88 5.03
C MET A 276 -24.54 -1.12 5.03
N ASP A 277 -25.04 -0.85 6.23
CA ASP A 277 -26.18 0.01 6.48
C ASP A 277 -25.67 1.44 6.71
N LEU A 278 -26.04 2.36 5.82
CA LEU A 278 -25.63 3.77 5.84
C LEU A 278 -26.70 4.67 6.47
N GLY A 279 -27.86 4.11 6.83
CA GLY A 279 -29.03 4.87 7.29
C GLY A 279 -28.83 5.65 8.60
N GLY A 280 -27.77 5.34 9.36
CA GLY A 280 -27.42 6.05 10.60
C GLY A 280 -26.53 7.27 10.42
N ILE A 281 -26.11 7.61 9.17
CA ILE A 281 -25.20 8.73 8.91
C ILE A 281 -26.01 10.01 8.64
N GLU A 282 -25.82 11.02 9.49
CA GLU A 282 -26.38 12.35 9.28
C GLU A 282 -25.63 13.09 8.16
N ASP A 283 -26.36 13.88 7.35
CA ASP A 283 -25.80 14.66 6.21
C ASP A 283 -24.96 13.82 5.23
N PHE A 284 -25.39 12.59 4.97
CA PHE A 284 -24.63 11.60 4.17
C PHE A 284 -24.20 12.17 2.82
N GLU A 285 -25.11 12.79 2.06
CA GLU A 285 -24.81 13.31 0.70
C GLU A 285 -23.71 14.38 0.71
N ARG A 286 -23.70 15.22 1.74
CA ARG A 286 -22.70 16.30 1.88
C ARG A 286 -21.35 15.75 2.36
N LYS A 287 -21.37 14.79 3.28
CA LYS A 287 -20.15 14.20 3.87
C LYS A 287 -19.45 13.22 2.92
N PHE A 288 -20.21 12.52 2.09
CA PHE A 288 -19.73 11.44 1.24
C PHE A 288 -20.27 11.55 -0.19
N PRO A 289 -19.99 12.66 -0.89
CA PRO A 289 -20.55 12.91 -2.23
C PRO A 289 -20.12 11.84 -3.24
N GLY A 290 -18.89 11.34 -3.18
CA GLY A 290 -18.39 10.29 -4.08
C GLY A 290 -19.07 8.95 -3.86
N VAL A 291 -19.33 8.56 -2.59
CA VAL A 291 -20.08 7.33 -2.29
C VAL A 291 -21.54 7.49 -2.71
N ASN A 292 -22.16 8.64 -2.43
CA ASN A 292 -23.53 8.93 -2.82
C ASN A 292 -23.72 8.85 -4.36
N ASP A 293 -22.78 9.42 -5.12
CA ASP A 293 -22.80 9.37 -6.57
C ASP A 293 -22.67 7.93 -7.11
N PHE A 294 -21.76 7.14 -6.53
CA PHE A 294 -21.62 5.72 -6.85
C PHE A 294 -22.93 4.95 -6.60
N LEU A 295 -23.55 5.14 -5.46
CA LEU A 295 -24.81 4.46 -5.11
C LEU A 295 -25.93 4.85 -6.09
N ARG A 296 -26.09 6.15 -6.37
CA ARG A 296 -27.10 6.67 -7.30
C ARG A 296 -26.98 6.09 -8.70
N ARG A 297 -25.75 5.97 -9.24
CA ARG A 297 -25.52 5.34 -10.54
C ARG A 297 -25.98 3.88 -10.59
N HIS A 298 -26.04 3.20 -9.44
CA HIS A 298 -26.51 1.82 -9.33
C HIS A 298 -27.93 1.69 -8.78
N GLY A 299 -28.69 2.79 -8.73
CA GLY A 299 -30.10 2.81 -8.30
C GLY A 299 -30.26 2.61 -6.79
N LEU A 300 -29.22 2.88 -5.99
CA LEU A 300 -29.23 2.79 -4.53
C LEU A 300 -29.16 4.17 -3.88
N GLY A 301 -29.63 4.27 -2.63
CA GLY A 301 -29.48 5.44 -1.78
C GLY A 301 -28.88 5.07 -0.40
N ASN A 302 -28.72 6.06 0.47
CA ASN A 302 -28.14 5.85 1.81
C ASN A 302 -29.05 5.09 2.78
N LYS A 303 -30.31 4.83 2.42
CA LYS A 303 -31.24 3.99 3.20
C LYS A 303 -31.21 2.53 2.76
N ASP A 304 -30.56 2.22 1.64
CA ASP A 304 -30.41 0.87 1.16
C ASP A 304 -29.20 0.18 1.82
N TRP A 305 -29.31 -1.11 2.00
CA TRP A 305 -28.18 -1.91 2.44
C TRP A 305 -27.25 -2.22 1.28
N VAL A 306 -26.00 -1.74 1.37
CA VAL A 306 -25.01 -1.89 0.31
C VAL A 306 -24.26 -3.21 0.49
N PRO A 307 -24.28 -4.13 -0.49
CA PRO A 307 -23.53 -5.38 -0.39
C PRO A 307 -22.01 -5.10 -0.29
N ILE A 308 -21.36 -5.74 0.66
CA ILE A 308 -19.92 -5.59 0.89
C ILE A 308 -19.20 -6.91 1.00
N HIS A 309 -17.92 -6.87 0.68
CA HIS A 309 -16.96 -7.94 0.91
C HIS A 309 -15.58 -7.36 1.24
N PRO A 310 -14.69 -8.10 1.92
CA PRO A 310 -13.32 -7.66 2.09
C PRO A 310 -12.51 -7.88 0.81
N GLY A 311 -11.43 -7.12 0.65
CA GLY A 311 -10.50 -7.28 -0.47
C GLY A 311 -9.13 -6.70 -0.19
N ALA A 312 -8.11 -7.15 -0.93
CA ALA A 312 -6.74 -6.66 -0.81
C ALA A 312 -6.70 -5.16 -1.11
N HIS A 313 -6.00 -4.41 -0.25
CA HIS A 313 -6.05 -2.95 -0.28
C HIS A 313 -4.67 -2.29 -0.25
N PHE A 314 -3.79 -2.76 0.62
CA PHE A 314 -2.47 -2.19 0.81
C PHE A 314 -1.44 -3.29 1.07
N THR A 315 -0.28 -3.19 0.43
CA THR A 315 0.84 -4.12 0.62
C THR A 315 1.88 -3.45 1.53
N ILE A 316 2.14 -4.05 2.69
CA ILE A 316 3.04 -3.49 3.70
C ILE A 316 4.47 -3.80 3.34
N GLY A 317 4.74 -5.04 2.91
CA GLY A 317 6.03 -5.46 2.40
C GLY A 317 6.38 -4.85 1.06
N GLY A 318 7.66 -4.80 0.78
CA GLY A 318 8.22 -4.22 -0.44
C GLY A 318 9.74 -4.18 -0.42
N LEU A 319 10.32 -3.27 -1.17
CA LEU A 319 11.76 -3.03 -1.17
C LEU A 319 12.20 -2.50 0.20
N ARG A 320 13.12 -3.20 0.85
CA ARG A 320 13.65 -2.74 2.14
C ARG A 320 14.46 -1.46 1.97
N VAL A 321 14.07 -0.42 2.69
CA VAL A 321 14.70 0.90 2.66
C VAL A 321 14.91 1.44 4.07
N ASN A 322 15.76 2.46 4.20
CA ASN A 322 15.78 3.34 5.36
C ASN A 322 14.75 4.47 5.21
N VAL A 323 14.62 5.35 6.20
CA VAL A 323 13.69 6.49 6.16
C VAL A 323 13.99 7.52 5.06
N ARG A 324 15.18 7.44 4.44
CA ARG A 324 15.57 8.27 3.30
C ARG A 324 15.11 7.69 1.96
N GLY A 325 14.56 6.46 1.97
CA GLY A 325 14.19 5.71 0.77
C GLY A 325 15.35 4.99 0.07
N GLU A 326 16.51 4.91 0.68
CA GLU A 326 17.70 4.24 0.13
C GLU A 326 17.56 2.72 0.22
N THR A 327 17.75 2.02 -0.89
CA THR A 327 17.82 0.55 -0.94
C THR A 327 19.25 0.06 -0.67
N ASN A 328 19.46 -1.27 -0.65
CA ASN A 328 20.81 -1.85 -0.63
C ASN A 328 21.59 -1.66 -1.96
N ILE A 329 20.96 -1.19 -3.03
CA ILE A 329 21.60 -0.85 -4.30
C ILE A 329 21.83 0.66 -4.33
N ARG A 330 23.08 1.11 -4.46
CA ARG A 330 23.40 2.54 -4.50
C ARG A 330 22.75 3.22 -5.71
N SER A 331 22.35 4.47 -5.52
CA SER A 331 21.61 5.29 -6.49
C SER A 331 20.20 4.80 -6.81
N LEU A 332 19.69 3.76 -6.09
CA LEU A 332 18.31 3.28 -6.20
C LEU A 332 17.52 3.64 -4.94
N TYR A 333 16.61 4.57 -5.08
CA TYR A 333 15.62 4.90 -4.05
C TYR A 333 14.29 4.17 -4.31
N ALA A 334 13.55 3.86 -3.24
CA ALA A 334 12.16 3.42 -3.32
C ALA A 334 11.34 4.22 -2.31
N ILE A 335 10.20 4.77 -2.73
CA ILE A 335 9.36 5.67 -1.93
C ILE A 335 7.87 5.34 -2.09
N GLY A 336 7.10 5.57 -1.03
CA GLY A 336 5.68 5.17 -0.97
C GLY A 336 5.51 3.66 -0.90
N GLU A 337 4.38 3.12 -1.34
CA GLU A 337 3.97 1.72 -1.11
C GLU A 337 4.88 0.64 -1.72
N VAL A 338 5.76 0.99 -2.66
CA VAL A 338 6.79 0.07 -3.18
C VAL A 338 7.88 -0.25 -2.15
N ALA A 339 8.00 0.61 -1.12
CA ALA A 339 9.03 0.58 -0.09
C ALA A 339 8.51 -0.03 1.21
N ASP A 340 9.33 -0.86 1.85
CA ASP A 340 9.19 -1.21 3.26
C ASP A 340 10.16 -0.36 4.10
N THR A 341 9.61 0.70 4.70
CA THR A 341 10.34 1.61 5.60
C THR A 341 10.37 1.11 7.04
N GLY A 342 9.52 0.15 7.37
CA GLY A 342 9.26 -0.30 8.73
C GLY A 342 8.21 0.52 9.49
N LEU A 343 7.61 1.54 8.86
CA LEU A 343 6.55 2.36 9.48
C LEU A 343 5.34 1.51 9.90
N HIS A 344 4.91 0.58 9.05
CA HIS A 344 3.62 -0.09 9.18
C HIS A 344 3.65 -1.38 10.01
N GLY A 345 4.82 -1.97 10.23
CA GLY A 345 4.94 -3.24 10.93
C GLY A 345 4.10 -4.35 10.30
N ALA A 346 3.34 -5.07 11.09
CA ALA A 346 2.48 -6.16 10.61
C ALA A 346 1.09 -5.70 10.14
N ASN A 347 0.70 -4.45 10.42
CA ASN A 347 -0.62 -3.91 10.07
C ASN A 347 -0.55 -2.38 9.99
N ARG A 348 -1.01 -1.81 8.87
CA ARG A 348 -0.95 -0.38 8.62
C ARG A 348 -2.06 0.36 9.37
N LEU A 349 -1.71 1.41 10.11
CA LEU A 349 -2.66 2.38 10.63
C LEU A 349 -3.28 3.17 9.45
N ALA A 350 -4.59 3.36 9.48
CA ALA A 350 -5.32 4.05 8.43
C ALA A 350 -4.73 5.46 8.17
N SER A 351 -4.77 5.91 6.93
CA SER A 351 -4.27 7.23 6.47
C SER A 351 -2.76 7.51 6.66
N ASN A 352 -1.97 6.52 7.14
CA ASN A 352 -0.50 6.64 7.16
C ASN A 352 0.16 6.42 5.79
N SER A 353 -0.53 5.80 4.80
CA SER A 353 0.06 5.54 3.49
C SER A 353 0.26 6.80 2.65
N LEU A 354 -0.74 7.70 2.62
CA LEU A 354 -0.60 8.98 1.94
C LEU A 354 0.40 9.88 2.65
N LEU A 355 0.44 9.83 3.99
CA LEU A 355 1.44 10.52 4.80
C LEU A 355 2.86 10.09 4.43
N GLU A 356 3.13 8.79 4.44
CA GLU A 356 4.43 8.22 4.08
C GLU A 356 4.86 8.64 2.68
N ALA A 357 3.96 8.49 1.70
CA ALA A 357 4.21 8.86 0.32
C ALA A 357 4.60 10.34 0.16
N LEU A 358 3.88 11.24 0.82
CA LEU A 358 4.14 12.68 0.81
C LEU A 358 5.47 13.03 1.47
N ILE A 359 5.74 12.48 2.67
CA ILE A 359 6.98 12.78 3.42
C ILE A 359 8.19 12.29 2.64
N MET A 360 8.19 11.02 2.18
CA MET A 360 9.31 10.46 1.43
C MET A 360 9.57 11.26 0.14
N GLY A 361 8.51 11.60 -0.59
CA GLY A 361 8.65 12.39 -1.81
C GLY A 361 9.19 13.79 -1.55
N PHE A 362 8.56 14.55 -0.66
CA PHE A 362 8.97 15.94 -0.40
C PHE A 362 10.33 16.06 0.28
N ASN A 363 10.77 15.06 1.05
CA ASN A 363 12.05 15.09 1.75
C ASN A 363 13.21 14.51 0.92
N LEU A 364 12.92 13.82 -0.20
CA LEU A 364 13.94 13.20 -1.04
C LEU A 364 15.14 14.13 -1.41
N PRO A 365 14.93 15.41 -1.78
CA PRO A 365 16.05 16.29 -2.12
C PRO A 365 17.07 16.51 -1.00
N ARG A 366 16.68 16.29 0.26
CA ARG A 366 17.58 16.39 1.42
C ARG A 366 18.66 15.31 1.42
N TYR A 367 18.39 14.18 0.75
CA TYR A 367 19.23 12.98 0.78
C TYR A 367 19.99 12.73 -0.53
N ILE A 368 19.53 13.34 -1.63
CA ILE A 368 20.20 13.21 -2.94
C ILE A 368 21.57 13.90 -2.90
N GLY A 369 22.63 13.12 -3.06
CA GLY A 369 24.01 13.59 -3.03
C GLY A 369 24.70 13.42 -1.66
N GLU A 370 23.95 13.03 -0.63
CA GLU A 370 24.51 12.68 0.68
C GLU A 370 25.19 11.29 0.65
N PRO A 371 26.06 10.99 1.60
CA PRO A 371 26.63 9.65 1.74
C PRO A 371 25.54 8.60 1.85
N TRP A 372 25.68 7.53 1.05
CA TRP A 372 24.72 6.43 1.02
C TRP A 372 24.84 5.58 2.30
N ASP A 373 23.75 5.50 3.07
CA ASP A 373 23.68 4.74 4.32
C ASP A 373 23.06 3.35 4.09
N GLY A 374 22.06 3.29 3.18
CA GLY A 374 21.29 2.08 2.90
C GLY A 374 20.39 1.63 4.06
N PRO A 375 19.62 0.55 3.89
CA PRO A 375 18.79 0.00 4.96
C PRO A 375 19.63 -0.84 5.93
N ARG A 376 19.37 -0.69 7.22
CA ARG A 376 19.84 -1.65 8.22
C ARG A 376 18.94 -2.88 8.20
N LEU A 377 19.57 -4.06 8.14
CA LEU A 377 18.89 -5.33 8.32
C LEU A 377 19.09 -5.73 9.79
N ASP A 378 17.97 -5.90 10.50
CA ASP A 378 17.98 -6.41 11.88
C ASP A 378 18.24 -7.93 11.90
N ASP A 379 18.09 -8.57 13.06
CA ASP A 379 18.25 -10.03 13.25
C ASP A 379 17.10 -10.85 12.61
N GLY A 380 16.53 -10.35 11.53
CA GLY A 380 15.47 -11.01 10.77
C GLY A 380 15.95 -12.28 10.04
N LEU A 381 14.98 -13.06 9.57
CA LEU A 381 15.25 -14.25 8.77
C LEU A 381 15.61 -13.86 7.34
N MET A 382 16.86 -14.08 6.93
CA MET A 382 17.29 -13.88 5.53
C MET A 382 17.09 -15.16 4.72
N VAL A 383 16.33 -15.07 3.63
CA VAL A 383 16.05 -16.16 2.69
C VAL A 383 16.68 -15.83 1.33
N THR A 384 17.45 -16.74 0.80
CA THR A 384 18.02 -16.61 -0.55
C THR A 384 17.13 -17.36 -1.53
N VAL A 385 16.69 -16.69 -2.60
CA VAL A 385 15.80 -17.23 -3.62
C VAL A 385 16.56 -17.38 -4.93
N LYS A 386 16.48 -18.57 -5.52
CA LYS A 386 16.95 -18.82 -6.89
C LYS A 386 15.80 -18.59 -7.87
N LEU A 387 15.99 -17.71 -8.83
CA LEU A 387 14.99 -17.45 -9.86
C LEU A 387 15.00 -18.56 -10.90
N ARG A 388 13.82 -19.08 -11.21
CA ARG A 388 13.66 -20.05 -12.29
C ARG A 388 13.51 -19.31 -13.62
N ASP A 389 14.33 -19.69 -14.60
CA ASP A 389 14.42 -19.07 -15.94
C ASP A 389 13.70 -19.88 -17.04
N HIS A 390 13.02 -20.94 -16.66
CA HIS A 390 12.25 -21.81 -17.54
C HIS A 390 10.93 -22.20 -16.86
N GLY A 391 10.00 -22.73 -17.62
CA GLY A 391 8.67 -23.12 -17.14
C GLY A 391 7.56 -22.29 -17.79
N PRO A 392 6.30 -22.60 -17.45
CA PRO A 392 5.16 -21.86 -17.98
C PRO A 392 5.07 -20.45 -17.42
N MET A 393 4.24 -19.63 -18.05
CA MET A 393 3.81 -18.34 -17.55
C MET A 393 2.39 -18.46 -17.01
N MET A 394 2.12 -17.82 -15.87
CA MET A 394 0.80 -17.76 -15.28
C MET A 394 0.16 -16.41 -15.61
N SER A 395 -1.04 -16.41 -16.16
CA SER A 395 -1.78 -15.17 -16.41
C SER A 395 -2.08 -14.42 -15.13
N ILE A 396 -2.24 -13.10 -15.21
CA ILE A 396 -2.63 -12.26 -14.05
C ILE A 396 -3.93 -12.76 -13.41
N GLY A 397 -4.89 -13.23 -14.22
CA GLY A 397 -6.15 -13.79 -13.73
C GLY A 397 -5.96 -15.05 -12.87
N GLU A 398 -5.06 -15.92 -13.28
CA GLU A 398 -4.71 -17.11 -12.50
C GLU A 398 -3.95 -16.77 -11.22
N VAL A 399 -2.99 -15.85 -11.29
CA VAL A 399 -2.29 -15.33 -10.10
C VAL A 399 -3.31 -14.79 -9.09
N ARG A 400 -4.25 -13.96 -9.53
CA ARG A 400 -5.31 -13.39 -8.68
C ARG A 400 -6.19 -14.45 -8.02
N ARG A 401 -6.49 -15.53 -8.74
CA ARG A 401 -7.25 -16.66 -8.22
C ARG A 401 -6.44 -17.43 -7.16
N VAL A 402 -5.19 -17.79 -7.45
CA VAL A 402 -4.29 -18.51 -6.53
C VAL A 402 -4.06 -17.72 -5.25
N ASN A 403 -3.77 -16.42 -5.37
CA ASN A 403 -3.57 -15.54 -4.21
C ASN A 403 -4.84 -15.44 -3.35
N TRP A 404 -6.02 -15.31 -3.97
CA TRP A 404 -7.26 -15.24 -3.21
C TRP A 404 -7.55 -16.55 -2.46
N GLU A 405 -7.34 -17.67 -3.11
CA GLU A 405 -7.66 -19.00 -2.58
C GLU A 405 -6.70 -19.44 -1.47
N TYR A 406 -5.38 -19.20 -1.64
CA TYR A 406 -4.35 -19.75 -0.75
C TYR A 406 -3.56 -18.73 0.06
N VAL A 407 -3.49 -17.47 -0.41
CA VAL A 407 -2.71 -16.38 0.21
C VAL A 407 -3.64 -15.22 0.62
N GLY A 408 -4.90 -15.53 0.89
CA GLY A 408 -5.95 -14.58 1.23
C GLY A 408 -5.98 -14.17 2.69
N ILE A 409 -7.21 -13.94 3.18
CA ILE A 409 -7.48 -13.45 4.55
C ILE A 409 -7.24 -14.54 5.59
N LEU A 410 -7.70 -15.77 5.32
CA LEU A 410 -7.45 -16.95 6.14
C LEU A 410 -6.48 -17.86 5.38
N ARG A 411 -5.35 -18.14 5.99
CA ARG A 411 -4.25 -18.92 5.37
C ARG A 411 -4.04 -20.20 6.15
N SER A 412 -3.69 -21.27 5.44
CA SER A 412 -3.28 -22.55 6.04
C SER A 412 -1.95 -23.01 5.46
N GLY A 413 -1.17 -23.80 6.22
CA GLY A 413 0.10 -24.34 5.74
C GLY A 413 -0.03 -25.12 4.45
N ASP A 414 -1.08 -25.93 4.31
CA ASP A 414 -1.33 -26.73 3.10
C ASP A 414 -1.70 -25.84 1.90
N GLY A 415 -2.53 -24.82 2.10
CA GLY A 415 -2.87 -23.87 1.04
C GLY A 415 -1.66 -23.06 0.58
N LEU A 416 -0.88 -22.53 1.54
CA LEU A 416 0.33 -21.77 1.24
C LEU A 416 1.38 -22.62 0.53
N ARG A 417 1.55 -23.90 0.91
CA ARG A 417 2.45 -24.83 0.22
C ARG A 417 2.04 -25.04 -1.23
N LYS A 418 0.73 -25.25 -1.48
CA LYS A 418 0.22 -25.36 -2.85
C LYS A 418 0.52 -24.10 -3.68
N ALA A 419 0.34 -22.91 -3.11
CA ALA A 419 0.69 -21.66 -3.79
C ALA A 419 2.18 -21.56 -4.10
N VAL A 420 3.04 -21.88 -3.13
CA VAL A 420 4.51 -21.89 -3.29
C VAL A 420 4.90 -22.87 -4.40
N ASP A 421 4.43 -24.13 -4.34
CA ASP A 421 4.74 -25.18 -5.33
C ASP A 421 4.30 -24.78 -6.75
N LEU A 422 3.14 -24.11 -6.87
CA LEU A 422 2.66 -23.58 -8.15
C LEU A 422 3.59 -22.49 -8.70
N TYR A 423 3.95 -21.49 -7.87
CA TYR A 423 4.80 -20.38 -8.30
C TYR A 423 6.25 -20.80 -8.56
N GLU A 424 6.78 -21.78 -7.83
CA GLU A 424 8.13 -22.33 -8.06
C GLU A 424 8.29 -22.96 -9.44
N GLN A 425 7.20 -23.40 -10.07
CA GLN A 425 7.23 -23.98 -11.41
C GLN A 425 7.23 -22.91 -12.52
N MET A 426 6.92 -21.64 -12.18
CA MET A 426 6.81 -20.58 -13.17
C MET A 426 8.17 -20.01 -13.56
N ASN A 427 8.26 -19.51 -14.79
CA ASN A 427 9.40 -18.71 -15.23
C ASN A 427 9.28 -17.30 -14.60
N VAL A 428 10.09 -17.04 -13.57
CA VAL A 428 10.10 -15.77 -12.83
C VAL A 428 11.36 -14.93 -13.06
N ALA A 429 12.24 -15.36 -13.95
CA ALA A 429 13.45 -14.63 -14.30
C ALA A 429 13.27 -13.63 -15.46
N VAL A 430 12.22 -13.78 -16.26
CA VAL A 430 11.94 -12.87 -17.39
C VAL A 430 11.25 -11.57 -16.93
N ASN A 431 11.52 -10.49 -17.66
CA ASN A 431 10.93 -9.18 -17.42
C ASN A 431 9.61 -9.04 -18.20
N SER A 432 8.55 -9.69 -17.71
CA SER A 432 7.19 -9.50 -18.21
C SER A 432 6.23 -9.24 -17.04
N ARG A 433 5.05 -8.70 -17.31
CA ARG A 433 4.01 -8.46 -16.31
C ARG A 433 3.61 -9.73 -15.56
N GLU A 434 3.41 -10.81 -16.29
CA GLU A 434 3.02 -12.11 -15.75
C GLU A 434 4.11 -12.67 -14.84
N SER A 435 5.36 -12.61 -15.28
CA SER A 435 6.51 -13.04 -14.49
C SER A 435 6.72 -12.17 -13.25
N ASN A 436 6.51 -10.86 -13.35
CA ASN A 436 6.56 -9.93 -12.21
C ASN A 436 5.50 -10.31 -11.17
N ALA A 437 4.26 -10.51 -11.62
CA ALA A 437 3.15 -10.86 -10.75
C ALA A 437 3.36 -12.23 -10.06
N ALA A 438 3.84 -13.22 -10.80
CA ALA A 438 4.17 -14.54 -10.26
C ALA A 438 5.30 -14.45 -9.21
N LEU A 439 6.36 -13.70 -9.50
CA LEU A 439 7.49 -13.52 -8.58
C LEU A 439 7.08 -12.85 -7.27
N VAL A 440 6.36 -11.73 -7.32
CA VAL A 440 5.89 -11.03 -6.12
C VAL A 440 4.94 -11.91 -5.31
N SER A 441 4.04 -12.64 -5.98
CA SER A 441 3.12 -13.58 -5.33
C SER A 441 3.86 -14.77 -4.72
N TYR A 442 4.90 -15.30 -5.38
CA TYR A 442 5.77 -16.32 -4.83
C TYR A 442 6.41 -15.87 -3.51
N LEU A 443 7.05 -14.69 -3.51
CA LEU A 443 7.69 -14.14 -2.32
C LEU A 443 6.68 -13.94 -1.18
N THR A 444 5.46 -13.49 -1.50
CA THR A 444 4.36 -13.31 -0.54
C THR A 444 3.91 -14.65 0.05
N ALA A 445 3.65 -15.65 -0.80
CA ALA A 445 3.23 -16.98 -0.36
C ALA A 445 4.33 -17.67 0.48
N TYR A 446 5.58 -17.53 0.07
CA TYR A 446 6.72 -18.14 0.76
C TYR A 446 6.97 -17.48 2.12
N ALA A 447 6.93 -16.15 2.20
CA ALA A 447 7.00 -15.45 3.48
C ALA A 447 5.87 -15.88 4.43
N ALA A 448 4.62 -15.96 3.91
CA ALA A 448 3.46 -16.41 4.67
C ALA A 448 3.57 -17.88 5.13
N LEU A 449 4.17 -18.77 4.33
CA LEU A 449 4.42 -20.17 4.69
C LEU A 449 5.44 -20.28 5.81
N LEU A 450 6.53 -19.49 5.72
CA LEU A 450 7.61 -19.49 6.71
C LEU A 450 7.13 -18.98 8.07
N ARG A 451 6.30 -17.91 8.11
CA ARG A 451 5.79 -17.33 9.35
C ARG A 451 4.72 -18.21 9.98
N THR A 452 5.09 -18.96 11.00
CA THR A 452 4.23 -19.90 11.72
C THR A 452 3.60 -19.27 12.95
N GLU A 453 2.92 -18.14 12.74
CA GLU A 453 2.13 -17.40 13.75
C GLU A 453 0.98 -16.67 13.06
N SER A 454 0.14 -16.00 13.84
CA SER A 454 -0.82 -14.98 13.36
C SER A 454 -0.49 -13.64 14.00
N ARG A 455 -0.26 -12.60 13.15
CA ARG A 455 0.10 -11.24 13.58
C ARG A 455 -0.39 -10.22 12.56
N GLY A 456 -1.09 -9.17 13.01
CA GLY A 456 -1.60 -8.12 12.15
C GLY A 456 -2.38 -8.64 10.94
N ALA A 457 -1.94 -8.28 9.74
CA ALA A 457 -2.58 -8.68 8.48
C ALA A 457 -2.31 -10.14 8.07
N HIS A 458 -1.39 -10.84 8.73
CA HIS A 458 -1.10 -12.24 8.48
C HIS A 458 -1.82 -13.15 9.46
N TYR A 459 -2.77 -13.97 8.98
CA TYR A 459 -3.54 -14.89 9.82
C TYR A 459 -3.45 -16.33 9.30
N ARG A 460 -2.93 -17.22 10.15
CA ARG A 460 -2.79 -18.66 9.93
C ARG A 460 -3.81 -19.42 10.75
N VAL A 461 -4.70 -20.18 10.11
CA VAL A 461 -5.70 -21.01 10.83
C VAL A 461 -5.05 -22.15 11.61
N ASP A 462 -3.90 -22.61 11.17
CA ASP A 462 -3.10 -23.67 11.81
C ASP A 462 -2.12 -23.11 12.89
N TYR A 463 -1.90 -21.79 12.89
CA TYR A 463 -1.11 -21.07 13.92
C TYR A 463 -1.84 -19.77 14.33
N PRO A 464 -2.99 -19.86 15.02
CA PRO A 464 -3.86 -18.70 15.23
C PRO A 464 -3.34 -17.70 16.28
N SER A 465 -2.28 -18.05 17.00
CA SER A 465 -1.69 -17.22 18.06
C SER A 465 -0.41 -16.55 17.62
N LYS A 466 -0.03 -15.46 18.28
CA LYS A 466 1.28 -14.82 18.15
C LYS A 466 2.36 -15.67 18.79
N ASP A 467 3.54 -15.68 18.20
CA ASP A 467 4.75 -16.30 18.74
C ASP A 467 5.84 -15.22 18.88
N ALA A 468 6.44 -15.12 20.07
CA ALA A 468 7.50 -14.17 20.36
C ALA A 468 8.74 -14.34 19.47
N ASN A 469 9.03 -15.57 19.04
CA ASN A 469 10.15 -15.87 18.14
C ASN A 469 9.97 -15.27 16.76
N TRP A 470 8.73 -14.96 16.37
CA TRP A 470 8.39 -14.31 15.12
C TRP A 470 8.31 -12.78 15.22
N ARG A 471 8.68 -12.17 16.33
CA ARG A 471 8.84 -10.71 16.43
C ARG A 471 10.08 -10.26 15.68
N ARG A 472 10.18 -10.65 14.42
CA ARG A 472 11.30 -10.39 13.50
C ARG A 472 10.79 -10.34 12.06
N ARG A 473 11.53 -9.68 11.18
CA ARG A 473 11.22 -9.57 9.75
C ARG A 473 11.68 -10.81 8.98
N ILE A 474 11.07 -11.01 7.81
CA ILE A 474 11.55 -11.96 6.81
C ILE A 474 12.10 -11.13 5.63
N TYR A 475 13.36 -11.35 5.30
CA TYR A 475 14.05 -10.72 4.19
C TYR A 475 14.28 -11.73 3.07
N PHE A 476 14.10 -11.29 1.82
CA PHE A 476 14.49 -12.07 0.66
C PHE A 476 15.56 -11.35 -0.14
N LYS A 477 16.51 -12.13 -0.65
CA LYS A 477 17.47 -11.70 -1.67
C LYS A 477 17.56 -12.74 -2.77
N VAL A 478 17.88 -12.31 -3.99
CA VAL A 478 18.15 -13.22 -5.11
C VAL A 478 19.49 -13.90 -4.89
N SER A 479 19.59 -15.18 -5.28
CA SER A 479 20.90 -15.86 -5.31
C SER A 479 21.75 -15.26 -6.41
N ALA A 480 23.02 -15.08 -6.12
CA ALA A 480 24.02 -14.68 -7.11
C ALA A 480 24.14 -15.71 -8.24
#